data_57195f4510afa95c099cac17daf4d848
#
_entry.id   57195f4510afa95c099cac17daf4d848
#
_cell.length_a   1.000
_cell.length_b   1.000
_cell.length_c   1.000
_cell.angle_alpha   90.00
_cell.angle_beta   90.00
_cell.angle_gamma   90.00
#
_symmetry.space_group_name_H-M   'P 1'
#
loop_
_entity.id
_entity.type
_entity.pdbx_description
1 polymer ?
#
loop_
_entity_poly.entity_id
_entity_poly.type
_entity_poly.pdbx_seq_one_letter_code
_entity_poly.pdbx_strand_id
1 'polypeptide(L)'
;MQTSLAHWRGYRSCGILGQVNSVYGTALLVQGAEALLSDRAVDARIKAARREFPDAELVELEGREVDAGRFVEATGGSLFSQATIVVVNAVSDLDKDLFDLVATTAANPPDTLCLILVHPGGVKGKGLLTKLTKAKVEIVKADVPKPWAIPDFIVNEARRGHLDMDHDAVNALHQALGNDLRTLAAAVGQLASDSPNGRVGAEEVTTYFGGRAEISSFNVSDASLEGRLPDALETLRWALSIGVQPAAVTAAMARGLRSVGLYLDLRSQRMGDKQLAQTIGVSPWKLKSLNKQARSWSKAGVARAIRLVNTCDAAVKGAAVDPDYALESMLIAIDAVSYTHLTLPTT
;
A
#
# COMPACT_ATOMS: atom_id res chain seq x y z
N MET A 1 -24.54 -4.08 16.67
CA MET A 1 -23.34 -4.78 17.14
C MET A 1 -22.14 -3.90 16.87
N GLN A 2 -21.75 -3.15 17.89
CA GLN A 2 -20.57 -2.27 17.89
C GLN A 2 -19.38 -3.13 18.28
N THR A 3 -18.36 -3.19 17.46
CA THR A 3 -16.95 -3.36 17.89
C THR A 3 -16.05 -3.52 16.67
N SER A 4 -15.18 -2.62 16.49
CA SER A 4 -13.85 -2.63 15.84
C SER A 4 -13.55 -1.41 14.96
N LEU A 5 -13.63 -0.21 15.56
CA LEU A 5 -13.16 1.05 14.96
C LEU A 5 -11.92 1.61 15.68
N ALA A 6 -11.15 0.75 16.36
CA ALA A 6 -10.15 1.21 17.32
C ALA A 6 -8.72 1.41 16.77
N HIS A 7 -8.44 1.15 15.47
CA HIS A 7 -7.05 1.20 14.98
C HIS A 7 -6.72 2.34 13.99
N TRP A 8 -7.70 3.16 13.62
CA TRP A 8 -7.49 4.33 12.74
C TRP A 8 -7.88 5.66 13.39
N ARG A 9 -7.55 5.85 14.66
CA ARG A 9 -7.84 7.09 15.39
C ARG A 9 -6.92 8.28 15.03
N GLY A 10 -6.12 8.18 13.98
CA GLY A 10 -5.23 9.25 13.54
C GLY A 10 -5.82 10.26 12.53
N TYR A 11 -6.92 9.93 11.87
CA TYR A 11 -7.56 10.84 10.91
C TYR A 11 -8.93 11.30 11.43
N ARG A 12 -8.94 12.06 12.52
CA ARG A 12 -10.14 12.84 12.86
C ARG A 12 -10.22 14.00 11.88
N SER A 13 -11.21 13.98 11.00
CA SER A 13 -11.70 15.19 10.36
C SER A 13 -12.07 16.18 11.47
N CYS A 14 -11.44 17.33 11.48
CA CYS A 14 -11.71 18.43 12.39
C CYS A 14 -13.12 18.95 12.15
N GLY A 15 -14.03 18.56 13.02
CA GLY A 15 -15.36 19.13 13.14
C GLY A 15 -15.67 19.28 14.62
N ILE A 16 -15.03 20.24 15.28
CA ILE A 16 -15.51 20.87 16.52
C ILE A 16 -14.87 22.25 16.53
N LEU A 17 -15.68 23.29 16.48
CA LEU A 17 -15.33 24.66 16.84
C LEU A 17 -14.93 24.70 18.32
N GLY A 18 -13.64 24.55 18.57
CA GLY A 18 -13.01 24.68 19.87
C GLY A 18 -11.54 24.88 19.67
N GLN A 19 -11.02 26.07 20.01
CA GLN A 19 -9.65 26.58 19.98
C GLN A 19 -8.77 25.88 18.92
N VAL A 20 -8.63 26.49 17.77
CA VAL A 20 -7.62 26.10 16.79
C VAL A 20 -6.27 26.36 17.46
N ASN A 21 -5.66 25.33 18.05
CA ASN A 21 -4.28 25.45 18.51
C ASN A 21 -3.46 25.76 17.27
N SER A 22 -2.74 26.89 17.29
CA SER A 22 -1.80 27.27 16.26
C SER A 22 -0.89 26.10 15.91
N VAL A 23 -0.61 25.93 14.62
CA VAL A 23 0.40 24.95 14.16
C VAL A 23 1.82 25.53 14.27
N TYR A 24 1.94 26.83 14.49
CA TYR A 24 3.21 27.49 14.78
C TYR A 24 3.59 27.29 16.24
N GLY A 25 4.87 27.36 16.55
CA GLY A 25 5.39 26.95 17.86
C GLY A 25 5.31 25.45 18.10
N THR A 26 5.07 24.65 17.05
CA THR A 26 4.94 23.20 17.16
C THR A 26 5.75 22.48 16.09
N ALA A 27 6.13 21.24 16.37
CA ALA A 27 6.78 20.35 15.44
C ALA A 27 5.93 19.11 15.15
N LEU A 28 5.95 18.66 13.89
CA LEU A 28 5.32 17.44 13.43
C LEU A 28 6.37 16.47 12.92
N LEU A 29 6.36 15.22 13.39
CA LEU A 29 7.11 14.12 12.81
C LEU A 29 6.16 13.25 11.97
N VAL A 30 6.40 13.20 10.67
CA VAL A 30 5.75 12.23 9.77
C VAL A 30 6.67 11.03 9.65
N GLN A 31 6.20 9.84 10.07
CA GLN A 31 7.03 8.65 10.13
C GLN A 31 6.38 7.47 9.42
N GLY A 32 7.02 6.94 8.38
CA GLY A 32 6.56 5.75 7.66
C GLY A 32 7.14 5.69 6.24
N ALA A 33 6.99 4.54 5.61
CA ALA A 33 7.53 4.28 4.26
C ALA A 33 6.51 4.53 3.14
N GLU A 34 5.25 4.89 3.49
CA GLU A 34 4.21 5.13 2.50
C GLU A 34 4.21 6.59 2.05
N ALA A 35 4.73 6.81 0.85
CA ALA A 35 4.96 8.15 0.31
C ALA A 35 3.66 8.97 0.21
N LEU A 36 2.56 8.39 -0.30
CA LEU A 36 1.28 9.12 -0.44
C LEU A 36 0.76 9.63 0.91
N LEU A 37 0.84 8.80 1.95
CA LEU A 37 0.37 9.19 3.28
C LEU A 37 1.29 10.24 3.90
N SER A 38 2.60 10.13 3.66
CA SER A 38 3.59 11.11 4.09
C SER A 38 3.35 12.47 3.43
N ASP A 39 3.26 12.52 2.11
CA ASP A 39 3.01 13.75 1.34
C ASP A 39 1.72 14.44 1.81
N ARG A 40 0.66 13.66 2.02
CA ARG A 40 -0.64 14.19 2.51
C ARG A 40 -0.56 14.78 3.90
N ALA A 41 0.21 14.16 4.79
CA ALA A 41 0.39 14.68 6.15
C ALA A 41 1.17 16.01 6.13
N VAL A 42 2.22 16.08 5.31
CA VAL A 42 2.99 17.32 5.08
C VAL A 42 2.11 18.40 4.48
N ASP A 43 1.40 18.11 3.39
CA ASP A 43 0.50 19.05 2.72
C ASP A 43 -0.61 19.57 3.66
N ALA A 44 -1.19 18.69 4.47
CA ALA A 44 -2.22 19.09 5.42
C ALA A 44 -1.68 20.08 6.46
N ARG A 45 -0.44 19.85 6.94
CA ARG A 45 0.22 20.74 7.90
C ARG A 45 0.58 22.09 7.27
N ILE A 46 1.14 22.08 6.04
CA ILE A 46 1.44 23.31 5.29
C ILE A 46 0.17 24.11 5.03
N LYS A 47 -0.92 23.45 4.61
CA LYS A 47 -2.22 24.12 4.40
C LYS A 47 -2.78 24.72 5.69
N ALA A 48 -2.62 24.04 6.82
CA ALA A 48 -3.02 24.56 8.12
C ALA A 48 -2.19 25.80 8.49
N ALA A 49 -0.87 25.74 8.30
CA ALA A 49 0.03 26.87 8.57
C ALA A 49 -0.30 28.09 7.68
N ARG A 50 -0.52 27.88 6.39
CA ARG A 50 -0.89 28.96 5.46
C ARG A 50 -2.29 29.55 5.69
N ARG A 51 -3.18 28.87 6.40
CA ARG A 51 -4.46 29.46 6.83
C ARG A 51 -4.26 30.51 7.93
N GLU A 52 -3.25 30.33 8.79
CA GLU A 52 -2.92 31.29 9.85
C GLU A 52 -2.08 32.45 9.29
N PHE A 53 -1.04 32.13 8.51
CA PHE A 53 -0.17 33.10 7.85
C PHE A 53 -0.07 32.76 6.35
N PRO A 54 -0.89 33.39 5.48
CA PRO A 54 -0.91 33.10 4.04
C PRO A 54 0.43 33.33 3.35
N ASP A 55 1.21 34.32 3.81
CA ASP A 55 2.51 34.70 3.27
C ASP A 55 3.69 34.03 3.99
N ALA A 56 3.44 32.96 4.77
CA ALA A 56 4.50 32.23 5.42
C ALA A 56 5.49 31.63 4.41
N GLU A 57 6.77 31.89 4.66
CA GLU A 57 7.84 31.32 3.85
C GLU A 57 7.92 29.82 4.02
N LEU A 58 8.00 29.08 2.91
CA LEU A 58 8.20 27.63 2.91
C LEU A 58 9.65 27.33 2.54
N VAL A 59 10.35 26.69 3.46
CA VAL A 59 11.72 26.20 3.26
C VAL A 59 11.73 24.67 3.30
N GLU A 60 12.18 24.06 2.21
CA GLU A 60 12.33 22.61 2.12
C GLU A 60 13.81 22.24 2.16
N LEU A 61 14.15 21.29 3.01
CA LEU A 61 15.51 20.82 3.24
C LEU A 61 15.57 19.30 3.05
N GLU A 62 16.63 18.82 2.42
CA GLU A 62 16.94 17.38 2.30
C GLU A 62 17.96 16.98 3.36
N GLY A 63 17.65 15.97 4.18
CA GLY A 63 18.46 15.59 5.36
C GLY A 63 19.94 15.38 5.08
N ARG A 64 20.31 14.84 3.92
CA ARG A 64 21.71 14.64 3.50
C ARG A 64 22.46 15.95 3.18
N GLU A 65 21.74 17.06 2.96
CA GLU A 65 22.30 18.35 2.55
C GLU A 65 22.26 19.38 3.68
N VAL A 66 21.74 18.99 4.85
CA VAL A 66 21.57 19.87 6.01
C VAL A 66 22.79 19.80 6.90
N ASP A 67 23.40 20.94 7.13
CA ASP A 67 24.35 21.18 8.21
C ASP A 67 23.74 22.04 9.32
N ALA A 68 24.49 22.27 10.41
CA ALA A 68 23.99 23.03 11.55
C ALA A 68 23.68 24.50 11.19
N GLY A 69 24.48 25.11 10.34
CA GLY A 69 24.29 26.50 9.89
C GLY A 69 23.00 26.65 9.09
N ARG A 70 22.81 25.81 8.09
CA ARG A 70 21.63 25.78 7.24
C ARG A 70 20.35 25.47 8.02
N PHE A 71 20.41 24.56 9.00
CA PHE A 71 19.26 24.27 9.85
C PHE A 71 18.88 25.45 10.74
N VAL A 72 19.87 26.12 11.38
CA VAL A 72 19.64 27.29 12.23
C VAL A 72 19.11 28.45 11.40
N GLU A 73 19.66 28.68 10.21
CA GLU A 73 19.18 29.73 9.29
C GLU A 73 17.71 29.50 8.92
N ALA A 74 17.34 28.30 8.49
CA ALA A 74 15.97 27.96 8.11
C ALA A 74 14.97 28.08 9.29
N THR A 75 15.40 27.71 10.50
CA THR A 75 14.53 27.72 11.69
C THR A 75 14.58 29.00 12.51
N GLY A 76 15.51 29.92 12.20
CA GLY A 76 15.72 31.20 12.92
C GLY A 76 14.72 32.29 12.61
N GLY A 77 13.80 32.05 11.66
CA GLY A 77 12.80 33.03 11.21
C GLY A 77 13.24 33.79 9.97
N SER A 78 12.27 34.32 9.24
CA SER A 78 12.49 35.10 8.01
C SER A 78 12.54 36.60 8.30
N LEU A 79 13.37 37.34 7.55
CA LEU A 79 13.35 38.79 7.55
C LEU A 79 12.22 39.36 6.69
N PHE A 80 11.61 38.55 5.85
CA PHE A 80 10.63 38.95 4.85
C PHE A 80 9.22 38.47 5.11
N SER A 81 9.04 37.49 6.03
CA SER A 81 7.75 36.96 6.40
C SER A 81 7.59 36.91 7.92
N GLN A 82 6.32 36.96 8.39
CA GLN A 82 6.00 36.90 9.83
C GLN A 82 6.14 35.49 10.40
N ALA A 83 6.12 34.46 9.55
CA ALA A 83 6.20 33.09 9.95
C ALA A 83 6.91 32.25 8.88
N THR A 84 7.51 31.15 9.32
CA THR A 84 8.24 30.21 8.47
C THR A 84 7.72 28.80 8.64
N ILE A 85 7.58 28.09 7.53
CA ILE A 85 7.28 26.66 7.49
C ILE A 85 8.55 25.96 7.03
N VAL A 86 9.11 25.09 7.86
CA VAL A 86 10.32 24.32 7.51
C VAL A 86 9.96 22.86 7.40
N VAL A 87 10.21 22.26 6.25
CA VAL A 87 10.07 20.84 5.98
C VAL A 87 11.47 20.24 5.84
N VAL A 88 11.81 19.28 6.69
CA VAL A 88 13.05 18.53 6.56
C VAL A 88 12.72 17.13 6.11
N ASN A 89 12.99 16.83 4.84
CA ASN A 89 12.80 15.52 4.25
C ASN A 89 13.93 14.57 4.62
N ALA A 90 13.64 13.27 4.63
CA ALA A 90 14.61 12.21 4.88
C ALA A 90 15.50 12.48 6.11
N VAL A 91 14.91 12.87 7.25
CA VAL A 91 15.67 13.14 8.49
C VAL A 91 16.48 11.93 8.99
N SER A 92 16.23 10.74 8.44
CA SER A 92 17.08 9.56 8.63
C SER A 92 18.51 9.75 8.11
N ASP A 93 18.70 10.68 7.18
CA ASP A 93 19.94 10.94 6.46
C ASP A 93 20.76 12.08 7.07
N LEU A 94 20.23 12.74 8.10
CA LEU A 94 20.94 13.73 8.89
C LEU A 94 22.17 13.14 9.58
N ASP A 95 23.21 13.94 9.68
CA ASP A 95 24.37 13.61 10.51
C ASP A 95 23.98 13.51 11.98
N LYS A 96 24.60 12.57 12.70
CA LYS A 96 24.29 12.31 14.10
C LYS A 96 24.52 13.52 15.02
N ASP A 97 25.48 14.36 14.65
CA ASP A 97 25.83 15.56 15.41
C ASP A 97 24.71 16.61 15.41
N LEU A 98 23.79 16.52 14.40
CA LEU A 98 22.61 17.38 14.30
C LEU A 98 21.42 16.90 15.15
N PHE A 99 21.43 15.66 15.62
CA PHE A 99 20.30 15.06 16.29
C PHE A 99 19.85 15.84 17.56
N ASP A 100 20.80 16.36 18.31
CA ASP A 100 20.48 17.15 19.51
C ASP A 100 19.92 18.53 19.15
N LEU A 101 20.49 19.18 18.14
CA LEU A 101 20.00 20.46 17.65
C LEU A 101 18.56 20.34 17.13
N VAL A 102 18.30 19.38 16.24
CA VAL A 102 16.98 19.13 15.66
C VAL A 102 15.96 18.76 16.75
N ALA A 103 16.33 17.88 17.68
CA ALA A 103 15.43 17.46 18.75
C ALA A 103 15.12 18.59 19.73
N THR A 104 16.08 19.44 20.04
CA THR A 104 15.88 20.61 20.93
C THR A 104 14.97 21.65 20.25
N THR A 105 15.22 21.97 18.99
CA THR A 105 14.35 22.87 18.22
C THR A 105 12.94 22.31 18.08
N ALA A 106 12.80 21.01 17.82
CA ALA A 106 11.50 20.35 17.69
C ALA A 106 10.73 20.28 19.02
N ALA A 107 11.43 20.25 20.15
CA ALA A 107 10.80 20.26 21.48
C ALA A 107 10.17 21.60 21.84
N ASN A 108 10.81 22.70 21.42
CA ASN A 108 10.37 24.07 21.69
C ASN A 108 10.62 24.95 20.46
N PRO A 109 9.82 24.78 19.39
CA PRO A 109 9.97 25.61 18.21
C PRO A 109 9.60 27.07 18.52
N PRO A 110 10.24 28.05 17.89
CA PRO A 110 9.79 29.45 17.97
C PRO A 110 8.32 29.61 17.57
N ASP A 111 7.60 30.53 18.19
CA ASP A 111 6.16 30.77 17.94
C ASP A 111 5.83 31.14 16.49
N THR A 112 6.83 31.52 15.69
CA THR A 112 6.72 31.83 14.27
C THR A 112 7.13 30.67 13.36
N LEU A 113 7.53 29.52 13.93
CA LEU A 113 8.02 28.34 13.21
C LEU A 113 7.00 27.21 13.21
N CYS A 114 6.64 26.71 12.03
CA CYS A 114 5.99 25.40 11.84
C CYS A 114 7.04 24.42 11.32
N LEU A 115 7.50 23.49 12.16
CA LEU A 115 8.54 22.52 11.81
C LEU A 115 7.92 21.17 11.46
N ILE A 116 8.27 20.65 10.28
CA ILE A 116 7.81 19.35 9.77
C ILE A 116 9.04 18.50 9.50
N LEU A 117 9.11 17.34 10.16
CA LEU A 117 10.21 16.38 10.01
C LEU A 117 9.68 15.11 9.37
N VAL A 118 10.26 14.68 8.25
CA VAL A 118 9.82 13.52 7.51
C VAL A 118 10.85 12.39 7.61
N HIS A 119 10.43 11.25 8.18
CA HIS A 119 11.27 10.06 8.35
C HIS A 119 10.69 8.88 7.55
N PRO A 120 11.42 8.29 6.58
CA PRO A 120 10.89 7.26 5.68
C PRO A 120 10.64 5.90 6.36
N GLY A 121 10.79 5.82 7.68
CA GLY A 121 10.73 4.54 8.41
C GLY A 121 12.07 3.81 8.46
N GLY A 122 12.06 2.57 8.95
CA GLY A 122 13.27 1.74 9.06
C GLY A 122 14.13 2.06 10.29
N VAL A 123 15.39 1.59 10.23
CA VAL A 123 16.32 1.60 11.37
C VAL A 123 17.25 2.82 11.36
N LYS A 124 17.54 3.38 10.18
CA LYS A 124 18.42 4.55 10.03
C LYS A 124 17.80 5.76 10.75
N GLY A 125 18.59 6.53 11.45
CA GLY A 125 18.07 7.70 12.20
C GLY A 125 17.30 7.39 13.50
N LYS A 126 17.28 6.13 13.98
CA LYS A 126 16.55 5.72 15.19
C LYS A 126 16.93 6.54 16.44
N GLY A 127 18.17 7.01 16.53
CA GLY A 127 18.61 7.90 17.62
C GLY A 127 17.81 9.20 17.66
N LEU A 128 17.57 9.82 16.51
CA LEU A 128 16.74 11.02 16.38
C LEU A 128 15.28 10.73 16.75
N LEU A 129 14.71 9.64 16.20
CA LEU A 129 13.33 9.24 16.54
C LEU A 129 13.11 9.07 18.04
N THR A 130 14.09 8.48 18.74
CA THR A 130 14.02 8.32 20.20
C THR A 130 14.01 9.67 20.91
N LYS A 131 14.83 10.63 20.47
CA LYS A 131 14.88 11.99 21.02
C LYS A 131 13.57 12.74 20.77
N LEU A 132 13.04 12.71 19.56
CA LEU A 132 11.77 13.35 19.18
C LEU A 132 10.58 12.76 19.95
N THR A 133 10.56 11.44 20.15
CA THR A 133 9.52 10.78 20.97
C THR A 133 9.60 11.22 22.44
N LYS A 134 10.80 11.32 23.02
CA LYS A 134 11.00 11.83 24.39
C LYS A 134 10.58 13.29 24.52
N ALA A 135 10.79 14.09 23.48
CA ALA A 135 10.37 15.49 23.41
C ALA A 135 8.85 15.65 23.20
N LYS A 136 8.10 14.54 23.07
CA LYS A 136 6.64 14.53 22.84
C LYS A 136 6.20 15.29 21.58
N VAL A 137 7.03 15.30 20.56
CA VAL A 137 6.68 15.85 19.24
C VAL A 137 5.47 15.09 18.72
N GLU A 138 4.53 15.80 18.09
CA GLU A 138 3.38 15.20 17.43
C GLU A 138 3.85 14.22 16.34
N ILE A 139 3.28 13.00 16.30
CA ILE A 139 3.70 11.97 15.35
C ILE A 139 2.50 11.53 14.50
N VAL A 140 2.64 11.66 13.20
CA VAL A 140 1.74 11.07 12.21
C VAL A 140 2.42 9.85 11.57
N LYS A 141 1.74 8.71 11.62
CA LYS A 141 2.23 7.48 11.01
C LYS A 141 1.83 7.40 9.54
N ALA A 142 2.82 7.19 8.69
CA ALA A 142 2.68 6.97 7.25
C ALA A 142 3.18 5.55 6.90
N ASP A 143 2.77 4.55 7.67
CA ASP A 143 3.18 3.16 7.46
C ASP A 143 2.44 2.57 6.25
N VAL A 144 3.11 1.67 5.51
CA VAL A 144 2.50 0.94 4.40
C VAL A 144 1.33 0.10 4.94
N PRO A 145 0.10 0.31 4.46
CA PRO A 145 -1.04 -0.47 4.90
C PRO A 145 -0.87 -1.96 4.59
N LYS A 146 -1.40 -2.79 5.46
CA LYS A 146 -1.46 -4.22 5.20
C LYS A 146 -2.47 -4.52 4.07
N PRO A 147 -2.27 -5.58 3.26
CA PRO A 147 -3.15 -5.88 2.12
C PRO A 147 -4.65 -5.91 2.45
N TRP A 148 -5.00 -6.38 3.65
CA TRP A 148 -6.41 -6.41 4.10
C TRP A 148 -6.99 -5.04 4.48
N ALA A 149 -6.17 -4.01 4.64
CA ALA A 149 -6.59 -2.65 4.93
C ALA A 149 -6.75 -1.78 3.67
N ILE A 150 -6.35 -2.30 2.50
CA ILE A 150 -6.48 -1.57 1.23
C ILE A 150 -7.94 -1.28 0.86
N PRO A 151 -8.90 -2.21 1.00
CA PRO A 151 -10.30 -1.89 0.75
C PRO A 151 -10.81 -0.72 1.61
N ASP A 152 -10.44 -0.66 2.89
CA ASP A 152 -10.80 0.47 3.77
C ASP A 152 -10.18 1.79 3.28
N PHE A 153 -8.95 1.75 2.76
CA PHE A 153 -8.31 2.90 2.13
C PHE A 153 -9.13 3.39 0.92
N ILE A 154 -9.52 2.48 -0.01
CA ILE A 154 -10.32 2.81 -1.20
C ILE A 154 -11.65 3.44 -0.79
N VAL A 155 -12.36 2.86 0.19
CA VAL A 155 -13.62 3.42 0.72
C VAL A 155 -13.42 4.83 1.28
N ASN A 156 -12.31 5.08 1.98
CA ASN A 156 -12.00 6.40 2.51
C ASN A 156 -11.67 7.41 1.41
N GLU A 157 -10.96 6.99 0.36
CA GLU A 157 -10.71 7.83 -0.82
C GLU A 157 -12.01 8.16 -1.57
N ALA A 158 -12.87 7.18 -1.77
CA ALA A 158 -14.18 7.39 -2.39
C ALA A 158 -15.02 8.42 -1.63
N ARG A 159 -15.07 8.32 -0.29
CA ARG A 159 -15.75 9.31 0.55
C ARG A 159 -15.15 10.71 0.43
N ARG A 160 -13.83 10.84 0.31
CA ARG A 160 -13.15 12.13 0.09
C ARG A 160 -13.53 12.76 -1.25
N GLY A 161 -13.68 11.91 -2.28
CA GLY A 161 -14.12 12.31 -3.63
C GLY A 161 -15.63 12.43 -3.77
N HIS A 162 -16.41 12.30 -2.69
CA HIS A 162 -17.89 12.25 -2.71
C HIS A 162 -18.44 11.17 -3.66
N LEU A 163 -17.71 10.05 -3.79
CA LEU A 163 -18.05 8.91 -4.61
C LEU A 163 -18.62 7.79 -3.74
N ASP A 164 -19.78 7.28 -4.11
CA ASP A 164 -20.40 6.10 -3.52
C ASP A 164 -19.94 4.86 -4.31
N MET A 165 -19.19 3.99 -3.65
CA MET A 165 -18.72 2.72 -4.22
C MET A 165 -19.24 1.57 -3.37
N ASP A 166 -19.91 0.62 -4.03
CA ASP A 166 -20.31 -0.61 -3.36
C ASP A 166 -19.10 -1.52 -3.08
N HIS A 167 -19.33 -2.56 -2.30
CA HIS A 167 -18.26 -3.49 -1.90
C HIS A 167 -17.63 -4.20 -3.11
N ASP A 168 -18.41 -4.48 -4.14
CA ASP A 168 -17.96 -5.18 -5.33
C ASP A 168 -17.09 -4.25 -6.20
N ALA A 169 -17.44 -2.97 -6.31
CA ALA A 169 -16.63 -1.94 -6.97
C ALA A 169 -15.29 -1.74 -6.26
N VAL A 170 -15.28 -1.66 -4.92
CA VAL A 170 -14.07 -1.56 -4.11
C VAL A 170 -13.15 -2.75 -4.34
N ASN A 171 -13.72 -3.96 -4.36
CA ASN A 171 -12.95 -5.18 -4.61
C ASN A 171 -12.43 -5.25 -6.04
N ALA A 172 -13.25 -4.88 -7.03
CA ALA A 172 -12.85 -4.82 -8.44
C ALA A 172 -11.66 -3.86 -8.61
N LEU A 173 -11.73 -2.65 -8.00
CA LEU A 173 -10.65 -1.68 -8.06
C LEU A 173 -9.36 -2.17 -7.39
N HIS A 174 -9.48 -2.79 -6.21
CA HIS A 174 -8.33 -3.39 -5.52
C HIS A 174 -7.69 -4.52 -6.34
N GLN A 175 -8.51 -5.38 -6.95
CA GLN A 175 -8.01 -6.42 -7.85
C GLN A 175 -7.34 -5.84 -9.09
N ALA A 176 -7.92 -4.78 -9.63
CA ALA A 176 -7.44 -4.11 -10.82
C ALA A 176 -6.08 -3.44 -10.64
N LEU A 177 -5.84 -2.80 -9.52
CA LEU A 177 -4.73 -1.88 -9.32
C LEU A 177 -3.75 -2.32 -8.22
N GLY A 178 -4.06 -3.42 -7.53
CA GLY A 178 -3.19 -3.96 -6.48
C GLY A 178 -3.15 -3.08 -5.22
N ASN A 179 -1.95 -2.93 -4.63
CA ASN A 179 -1.78 -2.31 -3.32
C ASN A 179 -1.12 -0.93 -3.37
N ASP A 180 -0.84 -0.39 -4.55
CA ASP A 180 -0.22 0.93 -4.69
C ASP A 180 -1.23 2.04 -4.39
N LEU A 181 -1.03 2.72 -3.25
CA LEU A 181 -1.98 3.71 -2.75
C LEU A 181 -2.11 4.92 -3.67
N ARG A 182 -1.02 5.34 -4.33
CA ARG A 182 -1.04 6.49 -5.24
C ARG A 182 -1.86 6.18 -6.47
N THR A 183 -1.67 5.01 -7.05
CA THR A 183 -2.47 4.53 -8.19
C THR A 183 -3.94 4.37 -7.82
N LEU A 184 -4.24 3.79 -6.66
CA LEU A 184 -5.61 3.64 -6.15
C LEU A 184 -6.29 4.99 -5.92
N ALA A 185 -5.60 5.93 -5.27
CA ALA A 185 -6.14 7.27 -5.02
C ALA A 185 -6.40 8.04 -6.32
N ALA A 186 -5.49 7.96 -7.30
CA ALA A 186 -5.67 8.58 -8.62
C ALA A 186 -6.87 7.97 -9.36
N ALA A 187 -7.03 6.65 -9.32
CA ALA A 187 -8.14 5.95 -9.94
C ALA A 187 -9.49 6.31 -9.33
N VAL A 188 -9.58 6.38 -8.00
CA VAL A 188 -10.79 6.82 -7.30
C VAL A 188 -11.11 8.28 -7.67
N GLY A 189 -10.10 9.15 -7.73
CA GLY A 189 -10.27 10.54 -8.14
C GLY A 189 -10.81 10.67 -9.57
N GLN A 190 -10.32 9.84 -10.50
CA GLN A 190 -10.81 9.79 -11.87
C GLN A 190 -12.26 9.30 -11.93
N LEU A 191 -12.59 8.18 -11.25
CA LEU A 191 -13.96 7.67 -11.18
C LEU A 191 -14.92 8.71 -10.60
N ALA A 192 -14.50 9.45 -9.58
CA ALA A 192 -15.31 10.51 -8.99
C ALA A 192 -15.56 11.67 -9.97
N SER A 193 -14.55 12.02 -10.78
CA SER A 193 -14.69 13.07 -11.81
C SER A 193 -15.57 12.65 -12.97
N ASP A 194 -15.54 11.37 -13.34
CA ASP A 194 -16.22 10.85 -14.52
C ASP A 194 -17.62 10.30 -14.19
N SER A 195 -18.01 10.24 -12.90
CA SER A 195 -19.32 9.74 -12.46
C SER A 195 -20.31 10.88 -12.22
N PRO A 196 -21.26 11.15 -13.13
CA PRO A 196 -22.22 12.25 -12.99
C PRO A 196 -23.14 12.11 -11.78
N ASN A 197 -23.38 10.86 -11.36
CA ASN A 197 -24.30 10.53 -10.28
C ASN A 197 -23.57 10.28 -8.94
N GLY A 198 -22.26 10.42 -8.91
CA GLY A 198 -21.45 10.12 -7.72
C GLY A 198 -21.51 8.67 -7.26
N ARG A 199 -21.88 7.72 -8.13
CA ARG A 199 -21.97 6.29 -7.83
C ARG A 199 -21.23 5.48 -8.88
N VAL A 200 -20.49 4.45 -8.42
CA VAL A 200 -19.72 3.55 -9.28
C VAL A 200 -19.86 2.12 -8.76
N GLY A 201 -20.29 1.22 -9.64
CA GLY A 201 -20.34 -0.22 -9.40
C GLY A 201 -19.15 -0.97 -10.01
N ALA A 202 -19.13 -2.29 -9.83
CA ALA A 202 -18.03 -3.13 -10.33
C ALA A 202 -17.89 -3.12 -11.87
N GLU A 203 -18.98 -2.94 -12.60
CA GLU A 203 -18.99 -2.92 -14.06
C GLU A 203 -18.27 -1.68 -14.60
N GLU A 204 -18.53 -0.50 -14.02
CA GLU A 204 -17.83 0.72 -14.38
C GLU A 204 -16.35 0.62 -14.07
N VAL A 205 -15.97 0.10 -12.88
CA VAL A 205 -14.56 -0.13 -12.53
C VAL A 205 -13.89 -1.05 -13.55
N THR A 206 -14.56 -2.13 -13.95
CA THR A 206 -14.02 -3.07 -14.93
C THR A 206 -13.86 -2.42 -16.30
N THR A 207 -14.80 -1.58 -16.71
CA THR A 207 -14.71 -0.84 -17.97
C THR A 207 -13.54 0.14 -17.98
N TYR A 208 -13.30 0.87 -16.89
CA TYR A 208 -12.21 1.85 -16.81
C TYR A 208 -10.82 1.22 -16.61
N PHE A 209 -10.75 0.16 -15.82
CA PHE A 209 -9.47 -0.41 -15.37
C PHE A 209 -9.26 -1.88 -15.79
N GLY A 210 -10.24 -2.51 -16.43
CA GLY A 210 -10.19 -3.92 -16.85
C GLY A 210 -9.11 -4.24 -17.90
N GLY A 211 -8.45 -3.23 -18.44
CA GLY A 211 -7.36 -3.39 -19.41
C GLY A 211 -5.94 -3.30 -18.82
N ARG A 212 -5.78 -3.20 -17.50
CA ARG A 212 -4.43 -3.07 -16.92
C ARG A 212 -3.76 -4.41 -16.66
N ALA A 213 -2.48 -4.44 -16.93
CA ALA A 213 -1.59 -5.61 -16.92
C ALA A 213 -1.62 -6.45 -15.63
N GLU A 214 -1.89 -5.84 -14.48
CA GLU A 214 -1.90 -6.56 -13.19
C GLU A 214 -3.13 -7.42 -12.97
N ILE A 215 -4.32 -6.98 -13.43
CA ILE A 215 -5.55 -7.80 -13.35
C ILE A 215 -5.36 -9.11 -14.10
N SER A 216 -4.76 -9.02 -15.29
CA SER A 216 -4.55 -10.18 -16.15
C SER A 216 -3.68 -11.23 -15.47
N SER A 217 -2.60 -10.84 -14.79
CA SER A 217 -1.71 -11.76 -14.08
C SER A 217 -2.42 -12.48 -12.93
N PHE A 218 -3.25 -11.76 -12.15
CA PHE A 218 -4.03 -12.37 -11.06
C PHE A 218 -5.15 -13.26 -11.60
N ASN A 219 -5.82 -12.85 -12.68
CA ASN A 219 -6.85 -13.66 -13.32
C ASN A 219 -6.28 -14.95 -13.89
N VAL A 220 -5.09 -14.91 -14.51
CA VAL A 220 -4.36 -16.12 -14.94
C VAL A 220 -4.10 -17.03 -13.76
N SER A 221 -3.58 -16.47 -12.65
CA SER A 221 -3.29 -17.23 -11.43
C SER A 221 -4.56 -17.85 -10.85
N ASP A 222 -5.63 -17.08 -10.68
CA ASP A 222 -6.87 -17.56 -10.08
C ASP A 222 -7.53 -18.64 -10.96
N ALA A 223 -7.58 -18.47 -12.28
CA ALA A 223 -8.10 -19.49 -13.20
C ALA A 223 -7.29 -20.78 -13.15
N SER A 224 -5.96 -20.68 -13.15
CA SER A 224 -5.07 -21.85 -13.04
C SER A 224 -5.23 -22.58 -11.71
N LEU A 225 -5.29 -21.86 -10.59
CA LEU A 225 -5.43 -22.44 -9.25
C LEU A 225 -6.82 -23.05 -9.01
N GLU A 226 -7.83 -22.65 -9.78
CA GLU A 226 -9.17 -23.24 -9.78
C GLU A 226 -9.30 -24.44 -10.72
N GLY A 227 -8.23 -24.84 -11.43
CA GLY A 227 -8.23 -25.95 -12.40
C GLY A 227 -8.95 -25.62 -13.71
N ARG A 228 -9.05 -24.33 -14.07
CA ARG A 228 -9.66 -23.86 -15.32
C ARG A 228 -8.58 -23.54 -16.36
N LEU A 229 -7.85 -24.58 -16.79
CA LEU A 229 -6.72 -24.44 -17.70
C LEU A 229 -7.06 -23.68 -19.01
N PRO A 230 -8.17 -23.96 -19.72
CA PRO A 230 -8.51 -23.22 -20.93
C PRO A 230 -8.63 -21.71 -20.68
N ASP A 231 -9.34 -21.32 -19.61
CA ASP A 231 -9.54 -19.92 -19.23
C ASP A 231 -8.19 -19.26 -18.84
N ALA A 232 -7.33 -20.01 -18.13
CA ALA A 232 -6.01 -19.52 -17.75
C ALA A 232 -5.12 -19.25 -18.94
N LEU A 233 -5.12 -20.14 -19.97
CA LEU A 233 -4.36 -19.96 -21.20
C LEU A 233 -4.90 -18.81 -22.07
N GLU A 234 -6.22 -18.70 -22.20
CA GLU A 234 -6.84 -17.58 -22.93
C GLU A 234 -6.51 -16.23 -22.26
N THR A 235 -6.68 -16.16 -20.93
CA THR A 235 -6.34 -14.97 -20.15
C THR A 235 -4.85 -14.65 -20.24
N LEU A 236 -3.96 -15.65 -20.23
CA LEU A 236 -2.53 -15.45 -20.39
C LEU A 236 -2.20 -14.81 -21.74
N ARG A 237 -2.71 -15.38 -22.83
CA ARG A 237 -2.46 -14.84 -24.19
C ARG A 237 -2.95 -13.42 -24.34
N TRP A 238 -4.14 -13.15 -23.82
CA TRP A 238 -4.67 -11.79 -23.80
C TRP A 238 -3.80 -10.86 -22.96
N ALA A 239 -3.37 -11.28 -21.75
CA ALA A 239 -2.50 -10.51 -20.89
C ALA A 239 -1.19 -10.13 -21.58
N LEU A 240 -0.54 -11.09 -22.25
CA LEU A 240 0.70 -10.86 -22.98
C LEU A 240 0.49 -9.92 -24.19
N SER A 241 -0.64 -10.04 -24.90
CA SER A 241 -0.97 -9.17 -26.04
C SER A 241 -1.16 -7.70 -25.66
N ILE A 242 -1.56 -7.41 -24.40
CA ILE A 242 -1.70 -6.04 -23.87
C ILE A 242 -0.45 -5.55 -23.12
N GLY A 243 0.66 -6.32 -23.20
CA GLY A 243 1.97 -5.90 -22.66
C GLY A 243 2.25 -6.27 -21.22
N VAL A 244 1.50 -7.24 -20.63
CA VAL A 244 1.84 -7.79 -19.31
C VAL A 244 3.21 -8.43 -19.38
N GLN A 245 4.07 -8.04 -18.45
CA GLN A 245 5.41 -8.64 -18.37
C GLN A 245 5.33 -10.10 -17.90
N PRO A 246 6.00 -11.05 -18.55
CA PRO A 246 6.03 -12.46 -18.15
C PRO A 246 6.35 -12.68 -16.66
N ALA A 247 7.28 -11.92 -16.12
CA ALA A 247 7.65 -11.98 -14.69
C ALA A 247 6.50 -11.58 -13.73
N ALA A 248 5.55 -10.75 -14.17
CA ALA A 248 4.38 -10.41 -13.36
C ALA A 248 3.44 -11.62 -13.20
N VAL A 249 3.32 -12.44 -14.25
CA VAL A 249 2.52 -13.68 -14.23
C VAL A 249 3.14 -14.70 -13.26
N THR A 250 4.45 -14.94 -13.32
CA THR A 250 5.13 -15.86 -12.39
C THR A 250 5.03 -15.38 -10.95
N ALA A 251 5.15 -14.07 -10.71
CA ALA A 251 4.97 -13.47 -9.38
C ALA A 251 3.55 -13.65 -8.84
N ALA A 252 2.51 -13.46 -9.67
CA ALA A 252 1.12 -13.68 -9.29
C ALA A 252 0.86 -15.15 -8.97
N MET A 253 1.35 -16.09 -9.80
CA MET A 253 1.26 -17.53 -9.56
C MET A 253 1.93 -17.94 -8.24
N ALA A 254 3.15 -17.46 -7.99
CA ALA A 254 3.87 -17.75 -6.75
C ALA A 254 3.12 -17.24 -5.52
N ARG A 255 2.52 -16.06 -5.60
CA ARG A 255 1.71 -15.47 -4.51
C ARG A 255 0.45 -16.29 -4.27
N GLY A 256 -0.30 -16.63 -5.32
CA GLY A 256 -1.50 -17.45 -5.25
C GLY A 256 -1.24 -18.80 -4.60
N LEU A 257 -0.23 -19.53 -5.07
CA LEU A 257 0.18 -20.82 -4.51
C LEU A 257 0.58 -20.75 -3.03
N ARG A 258 1.33 -19.70 -2.62
CA ARG A 258 1.66 -19.50 -1.20
C ARG A 258 0.40 -19.27 -0.35
N SER A 259 -0.55 -18.48 -0.86
CA SER A 259 -1.81 -18.24 -0.15
C SER A 259 -2.63 -19.50 0.00
N VAL A 260 -2.73 -20.34 -1.06
CA VAL A 260 -3.38 -21.66 -1.00
C VAL A 260 -2.66 -22.58 -0.02
N GLY A 261 -1.32 -22.62 -0.04
CA GLY A 261 -0.53 -23.43 0.90
C GLY A 261 -0.77 -23.03 2.36
N LEU A 262 -0.71 -21.75 2.67
CA LEU A 262 -1.00 -21.23 4.02
C LEU A 262 -2.45 -21.54 4.44
N TYR A 263 -3.41 -21.39 3.53
CA TYR A 263 -4.81 -21.73 3.79
C TYR A 263 -4.96 -23.21 4.14
N LEU A 264 -4.31 -24.14 3.39
CA LEU A 264 -4.32 -25.56 3.66
C LEU A 264 -3.69 -25.93 5.02
N ASP A 265 -2.69 -25.17 5.46
CA ASP A 265 -2.05 -25.35 6.76
C ASP A 265 -2.92 -24.87 7.93
N LEU A 266 -3.64 -23.77 7.73
CA LEU A 266 -4.34 -23.06 8.80
C LEU A 266 -5.83 -23.40 8.89
N ARG A 267 -6.46 -23.95 7.83
CA ARG A 267 -7.91 -24.22 7.77
C ARG A 267 -8.44 -25.16 8.86
N SER A 268 -7.57 -26.02 9.41
CA SER A 268 -7.92 -26.93 10.51
C SER A 268 -7.81 -26.28 11.89
N GLN A 269 -7.23 -25.10 11.99
CA GLN A 269 -7.11 -24.36 13.23
C GLN A 269 -8.43 -23.61 13.50
N ARG A 270 -8.83 -23.56 14.77
CA ARG A 270 -10.07 -22.85 15.18
C ARG A 270 -9.85 -21.33 15.20
N MET A 271 -9.62 -20.75 14.01
CA MET A 271 -9.49 -19.30 13.84
C MET A 271 -10.73 -18.73 13.15
N GLY A 272 -11.15 -17.54 13.56
CA GLY A 272 -12.18 -16.80 12.84
C GLY A 272 -11.66 -16.28 11.49
N ASP A 273 -12.55 -16.09 10.51
CA ASP A 273 -12.21 -15.67 9.14
C ASP A 273 -11.33 -14.43 9.09
N LYS A 274 -11.61 -13.42 9.92
CA LYS A 274 -10.79 -12.20 9.98
C LYS A 274 -9.35 -12.48 10.40
N GLN A 275 -9.14 -13.32 11.39
CA GLN A 275 -7.83 -13.71 11.89
C GLN A 275 -7.09 -14.57 10.86
N LEU A 276 -7.80 -15.52 10.23
CA LEU A 276 -7.27 -16.37 9.17
C LEU A 276 -6.79 -15.53 7.98
N ALA A 277 -7.61 -14.59 7.50
CA ALA A 277 -7.26 -13.68 6.43
C ALA A 277 -6.01 -12.84 6.76
N GLN A 278 -5.94 -12.30 7.98
CA GLN A 278 -4.78 -11.56 8.46
C GLN A 278 -3.50 -12.40 8.50
N THR A 279 -3.61 -13.65 8.97
CA THR A 279 -2.46 -14.56 9.06
C THR A 279 -1.93 -14.95 7.69
N ILE A 280 -2.82 -15.18 6.71
CA ILE A 280 -2.45 -15.47 5.32
C ILE A 280 -1.93 -14.21 4.60
N GLY A 281 -2.34 -13.02 5.03
CA GLY A 281 -1.98 -11.75 4.41
C GLY A 281 -2.88 -11.38 3.23
N VAL A 282 -4.16 -11.80 3.26
CA VAL A 282 -5.15 -11.51 2.21
C VAL A 282 -6.36 -10.77 2.78
N SER A 283 -7.14 -10.16 1.90
CA SER A 283 -8.43 -9.57 2.27
C SER A 283 -9.43 -10.67 2.67
N PRO A 284 -10.33 -10.43 3.65
CA PRO A 284 -11.28 -11.44 4.13
C PRO A 284 -12.16 -12.08 3.05
N TRP A 285 -12.57 -11.30 2.04
CA TRP A 285 -13.38 -11.80 0.91
C TRP A 285 -12.63 -12.85 0.06
N LYS A 286 -11.27 -12.77 -0.02
CA LYS A 286 -10.45 -13.75 -0.76
C LYS A 286 -10.46 -15.14 -0.12
N LEU A 287 -10.88 -15.30 1.14
CA LEU A 287 -11.00 -16.59 1.78
C LEU A 287 -12.00 -17.52 1.07
N LYS A 288 -13.09 -16.95 0.49
CA LYS A 288 -14.05 -17.71 -0.29
C LYS A 288 -13.40 -18.31 -1.55
N SER A 289 -12.60 -17.53 -2.25
CA SER A 289 -11.81 -18.00 -3.41
C SER A 289 -10.76 -19.02 -2.99
N LEU A 290 -9.99 -18.75 -1.92
CA LEU A 290 -9.00 -19.69 -1.40
C LEU A 290 -9.61 -21.02 -0.98
N ASN A 291 -10.79 -21.01 -0.37
CA ASN A 291 -11.51 -22.23 -0.03
C ASN A 291 -11.89 -23.04 -1.29
N LYS A 292 -12.32 -22.36 -2.37
CA LYS A 292 -12.61 -23.00 -3.66
C LYS A 292 -11.33 -23.60 -4.27
N GLN A 293 -10.27 -22.81 -4.36
CA GLN A 293 -8.97 -23.23 -4.89
C GLN A 293 -8.38 -24.41 -4.10
N ALA A 294 -8.40 -24.34 -2.77
CA ALA A 294 -7.83 -25.37 -1.89
C ALA A 294 -8.48 -26.76 -2.02
N ARG A 295 -9.66 -26.88 -2.63
CA ARG A 295 -10.32 -28.17 -2.87
C ARG A 295 -9.56 -29.03 -3.89
N SER A 296 -8.86 -28.41 -4.82
CA SER A 296 -8.10 -29.07 -5.88
C SER A 296 -6.63 -29.26 -5.53
N TRP A 297 -6.20 -28.89 -4.31
CA TRP A 297 -4.80 -28.89 -3.93
C TRP A 297 -4.48 -29.67 -2.68
N SER A 298 -3.38 -30.43 -2.75
CA SER A 298 -2.69 -30.96 -1.56
C SER A 298 -1.45 -30.14 -1.24
N LYS A 299 -0.94 -30.22 -0.01
CA LYS A 299 0.31 -29.56 0.40
C LYS A 299 1.50 -29.97 -0.49
N ALA A 300 1.57 -31.27 -0.85
CA ALA A 300 2.60 -31.79 -1.75
C ALA A 300 2.45 -31.24 -3.17
N GLY A 301 1.21 -31.10 -3.67
CA GLY A 301 0.89 -30.52 -4.96
C GLY A 301 1.30 -29.05 -5.02
N VAL A 302 0.95 -28.25 -4.00
CA VAL A 302 1.38 -26.85 -3.89
C VAL A 302 2.92 -26.73 -3.92
N ALA A 303 3.63 -27.56 -3.14
CA ALA A 303 5.10 -27.54 -3.13
C ALA A 303 5.70 -27.88 -4.51
N ARG A 304 5.06 -28.80 -5.26
CA ARG A 304 5.49 -29.16 -6.62
C ARG A 304 5.23 -27.99 -7.59
N ALA A 305 4.04 -27.40 -7.52
CA ALA A 305 3.68 -26.25 -8.36
C ALA A 305 4.59 -25.02 -8.11
N ILE A 306 4.96 -24.75 -6.86
CA ILE A 306 5.91 -23.67 -6.54
C ILE A 306 7.27 -23.91 -7.23
N ARG A 307 7.75 -25.15 -7.32
CA ARG A 307 9.00 -25.46 -8.04
C ARG A 307 8.85 -25.19 -9.54
N LEU A 308 7.71 -25.54 -10.15
CA LEU A 308 7.44 -25.25 -11.56
C LEU A 308 7.43 -23.74 -11.81
N VAL A 309 6.80 -22.97 -10.93
CA VAL A 309 6.81 -21.51 -11.02
C VAL A 309 8.22 -20.93 -10.89
N ASN A 310 9.04 -21.42 -9.97
CA ASN A 310 10.42 -20.96 -9.82
C ASN A 310 11.27 -21.25 -11.08
N THR A 311 11.09 -22.43 -11.69
CA THR A 311 11.76 -22.77 -12.95
C THR A 311 11.35 -21.84 -14.08
N CYS A 312 10.03 -21.57 -14.20
CA CYS A 312 9.50 -20.63 -15.18
C CYS A 312 9.96 -19.19 -14.91
N ASP A 313 10.02 -18.75 -13.66
CA ASP A 313 10.50 -17.41 -13.29
C ASP A 313 11.95 -17.18 -13.74
N ALA A 314 12.82 -18.16 -13.57
CA ALA A 314 14.17 -18.11 -14.10
C ALA A 314 14.18 -18.07 -15.63
N ALA A 315 13.33 -18.85 -16.28
CA ALA A 315 13.19 -18.90 -17.73
C ALA A 315 12.78 -17.53 -18.30
N VAL A 316 11.73 -16.91 -17.79
CA VAL A 316 11.22 -15.61 -18.27
C VAL A 316 12.15 -14.43 -17.96
N LYS A 317 13.06 -14.57 -17.01
CA LYS A 317 14.07 -13.56 -16.65
C LYS A 317 15.38 -13.68 -17.48
N GLY A 318 15.37 -14.45 -18.55
CA GLY A 318 16.46 -14.51 -19.52
C GLY A 318 17.10 -15.89 -19.74
N ALA A 319 16.58 -16.96 -19.10
CA ALA A 319 17.07 -18.32 -19.32
C ALA A 319 16.35 -19.04 -20.49
N ALA A 320 15.22 -18.52 -20.98
CA ALA A 320 14.48 -19.09 -22.11
C ALA A 320 14.53 -18.21 -23.36
N VAL A 321 14.49 -18.88 -24.54
CA VAL A 321 14.42 -18.22 -25.84
C VAL A 321 13.01 -17.65 -26.07
N ASP A 322 11.96 -18.30 -25.51
CA ASP A 322 10.56 -17.91 -25.66
C ASP A 322 9.89 -17.89 -24.27
N PRO A 323 9.76 -16.70 -23.69
CA PRO A 323 9.10 -16.51 -22.39
C PRO A 323 7.62 -16.89 -22.38
N ASP A 324 6.90 -16.66 -23.49
CA ASP A 324 5.46 -16.90 -23.60
C ASP A 324 5.18 -18.41 -23.60
N TYR A 325 5.97 -19.16 -24.36
CA TYR A 325 5.92 -20.63 -24.32
C TYR A 325 6.27 -21.19 -22.94
N ALA A 326 7.24 -20.60 -22.24
CA ALA A 326 7.59 -21.03 -20.88
C ALA A 326 6.41 -20.86 -19.92
N LEU A 327 5.64 -19.76 -20.03
CA LEU A 327 4.44 -19.52 -19.24
C LEU A 327 3.31 -20.50 -19.54
N GLU A 328 3.01 -20.76 -20.84
CA GLU A 328 2.00 -21.74 -21.22
C GLU A 328 2.36 -23.13 -20.72
N SER A 329 3.61 -23.55 -20.90
CA SER A 329 4.12 -24.83 -20.42
C SER A 329 4.02 -24.97 -18.91
N MET A 330 4.29 -23.91 -18.17
CA MET A 330 4.13 -23.86 -16.70
C MET A 330 2.66 -24.06 -16.31
N LEU A 331 1.71 -23.37 -16.95
CA LEU A 331 0.27 -23.53 -16.63
C LEU A 331 -0.21 -24.95 -16.88
N ILE A 332 0.18 -25.56 -18.00
CA ILE A 332 -0.16 -26.95 -18.34
C ILE A 332 0.43 -27.92 -17.29
N ALA A 333 1.69 -27.73 -16.90
CA ALA A 333 2.34 -28.56 -15.90
C ALA A 333 1.71 -28.42 -14.51
N ILE A 334 1.25 -27.23 -14.14
CA ILE A 334 0.55 -26.95 -12.88
C ILE A 334 -0.82 -27.64 -12.87
N ASP A 335 -1.57 -27.58 -13.96
CA ASP A 335 -2.86 -28.25 -14.08
C ASP A 335 -2.73 -29.77 -13.92
N ALA A 336 -1.73 -30.38 -14.55
CA ALA A 336 -1.44 -31.82 -14.41
C ALA A 336 -1.13 -32.20 -12.93
N VAL A 337 -0.49 -31.30 -12.17
CA VAL A 337 -0.23 -31.51 -10.73
C VAL A 337 -1.51 -31.45 -9.91
N SER A 338 -2.43 -30.54 -10.20
CA SER A 338 -3.71 -30.43 -9.50
C SER A 338 -4.62 -31.65 -9.77
N TYR A 339 -4.66 -32.10 -11.02
CA TYR A 339 -5.52 -33.21 -11.46
C TYR A 339 -5.11 -34.57 -10.88
N THR A 340 -3.80 -34.85 -10.68
CA THR A 340 -3.32 -36.13 -10.12
C THR A 340 -3.78 -36.38 -8.69
N HIS A 341 -4.27 -35.40 -7.96
CA HIS A 341 -4.81 -35.56 -6.61
C HIS A 341 -6.30 -35.89 -6.56
N LEU A 342 -7.05 -35.68 -7.65
CA LEU A 342 -8.47 -36.01 -7.76
C LEU A 342 -8.70 -37.46 -8.18
N THR A 343 -7.68 -38.14 -8.73
CA THR A 343 -7.81 -39.44 -9.39
C THR A 343 -7.14 -40.62 -8.65
N LEU A 344 -6.36 -40.39 -7.60
CA LEU A 344 -5.78 -41.48 -6.81
C LEU A 344 -6.68 -41.77 -5.59
N PRO A 345 -7.26 -42.99 -5.51
CA PRO A 345 -7.91 -43.42 -4.29
C PRO A 345 -6.88 -43.50 -3.17
N THR A 346 -7.22 -42.95 -2.01
CA THR A 346 -6.49 -43.14 -0.77
C THR A 346 -6.53 -44.64 -0.43
N THR A 347 -5.42 -45.37 -0.66
CA THR A 347 -5.16 -46.66 -0.07
C THR A 347 -4.70 -46.50 1.35
#